data_fdb5fcd387dd5589f88acf1f120e5e78
#
_entry.id   fdb5fcd387dd5589f88acf1f120e5e78
#
_cell.length_a   1.000
_cell.length_b   1.000
_cell.length_c   1.000
_cell.angle_alpha   90.00
_cell.angle_beta   90.00
_cell.angle_gamma   90.00
#
_symmetry.space_group_name_H-M   'P 1'
#
loop_
_entity.id
_entity.type
_entity.pdbx_description
1 polymer ?
#
loop_
_entity_poly.entity_id
_entity_poly.type
_entity_poly.pdbx_seq_one_letter_code
_entity_poly.pdbx_strand_id
1 'polypeptide(L)'
;MTTPPKGDYISIPLSDEGRRVAFAWDPKTEGSCKAYGAAGLLHIPTRLNISWQGDDVLKVESDAGAQTRLLRFVQTRDSGLGARDSKTDSGTPGPRSLQGFSVAEWEPLGPAGAGRAGGGPSPRALKVTTTNLTEGWLRKNGVPYSIQTTLVEHWDRVAFPNGDVWLTVSQYVSDPKYLTGDYTTSMHFKREPDGSKFKPQPCREM
;
A
#
# COMPACT_ATOMS: atom_id res chain seq x y z
N MET A 1 -17.17 3.37 5.03
CA MET A 1 -16.95 1.92 5.26
C MET A 1 -17.00 1.69 6.76
N THR A 2 -17.81 0.77 7.24
CA THR A 2 -17.81 0.37 8.65
C THR A 2 -16.76 -0.71 8.85
N THR A 3 -16.05 -0.65 9.98
CA THR A 3 -15.11 -1.72 10.37
C THR A 3 -15.89 -3.02 10.53
N PRO A 4 -15.48 -4.13 9.88
CA PRO A 4 -16.12 -5.42 10.07
C PRO A 4 -16.07 -5.85 11.54
N PRO A 5 -17.11 -6.52 12.06
CA PRO A 5 -17.08 -7.00 13.43
C PRO A 5 -16.03 -8.11 13.62
N LYS A 6 -15.62 -8.32 14.88
CA LYS A 6 -14.82 -9.48 15.25
C LYS A 6 -15.54 -10.77 14.82
N GLY A 7 -14.80 -11.70 14.22
CA GLY A 7 -15.35 -12.94 13.67
C GLY A 7 -15.74 -12.88 12.19
N ASP A 8 -15.86 -11.70 11.61
CA ASP A 8 -16.08 -11.54 10.17
C ASP A 8 -14.72 -11.57 9.43
N TYR A 9 -14.27 -12.78 9.13
CA TYR A 9 -13.02 -13.04 8.43
C TYR A 9 -13.27 -13.69 7.05
N ILE A 10 -14.48 -13.59 6.54
CA ILE A 10 -14.86 -14.09 5.21
C ILE A 10 -13.94 -13.44 4.17
N SER A 11 -13.51 -14.22 3.19
CA SER A 11 -12.58 -13.82 2.13
C SER A 11 -11.11 -13.61 2.54
N ILE A 12 -10.75 -13.83 3.81
CA ILE A 12 -9.35 -13.78 4.24
C ILE A 12 -8.86 -15.21 4.43
N PRO A 13 -7.83 -15.66 3.70
CA PRO A 13 -7.31 -17.03 3.79
C PRO A 13 -6.43 -17.20 5.05
N LEU A 14 -7.04 -17.07 6.24
CA LEU A 14 -6.31 -17.21 7.50
C LEU A 14 -5.82 -18.64 7.72
N SER A 15 -4.57 -18.77 8.14
CA SER A 15 -4.05 -20.00 8.75
C SER A 15 -4.72 -20.26 10.11
N ASP A 16 -4.53 -21.45 10.67
CA ASP A 16 -5.04 -21.76 12.02
C ASP A 16 -4.44 -20.83 13.08
N GLU A 17 -3.16 -20.49 12.94
CA GLU A 17 -2.49 -19.50 13.80
C GLU A 17 -3.10 -18.11 13.64
N GLY A 18 -3.32 -17.67 12.39
CA GLY A 18 -3.98 -16.39 12.10
C GLY A 18 -5.39 -16.31 12.68
N ARG A 19 -6.17 -17.40 12.57
CA ARG A 19 -7.50 -17.48 13.19
C ARG A 19 -7.42 -17.36 14.72
N ARG A 20 -6.50 -18.10 15.33
CA ARG A 20 -6.33 -18.10 16.77
C ARG A 20 -6.02 -16.68 17.28
N VAL A 21 -5.11 -15.99 16.64
CA VAL A 21 -4.75 -14.60 16.99
C VAL A 21 -5.94 -13.65 16.76
N ALA A 22 -6.64 -13.76 15.64
CA ALA A 22 -7.79 -12.91 15.33
C ALA A 22 -8.94 -13.12 16.33
N PHE A 23 -9.22 -14.35 16.76
CA PHE A 23 -10.24 -14.62 17.77
C PHE A 23 -9.81 -14.21 19.19
N ALA A 24 -8.52 -14.16 19.50
CA ALA A 24 -8.02 -13.69 20.78
C ALA A 24 -8.03 -12.14 20.89
N TRP A 25 -8.11 -11.43 19.78
CA TRP A 25 -8.11 -9.97 19.76
C TRP A 25 -9.28 -9.37 20.55
N ASP A 26 -9.00 -8.39 21.40
CA ASP A 26 -10.00 -7.65 22.18
C ASP A 26 -9.94 -6.15 21.79
N PRO A 27 -11.03 -5.60 21.22
CA PRO A 27 -11.07 -4.20 20.83
C PRO A 27 -10.91 -3.22 22.00
N LYS A 28 -11.17 -3.66 23.23
CA LYS A 28 -11.00 -2.81 24.43
C LYS A 28 -9.54 -2.64 24.84
N THR A 29 -8.70 -3.60 24.44
CA THR A 29 -7.26 -3.57 24.72
C THR A 29 -6.46 -3.08 23.54
N GLU A 30 -7.11 -2.85 22.39
CA GLU A 30 -6.50 -2.39 21.15
C GLU A 30 -6.34 -0.87 21.14
N GLY A 31 -5.35 -0.38 21.87
CA GLY A 31 -4.94 1.03 21.84
C GLY A 31 -3.77 1.31 20.93
N SER A 32 -3.33 0.30 20.13
CA SER A 32 -2.11 0.41 19.35
C SER A 32 -2.32 0.98 17.97
N CYS A 33 -1.26 1.56 17.40
CA CYS A 33 -1.23 2.01 16.02
C CYS A 33 -1.11 0.86 14.99
N LYS A 34 -1.21 -0.40 15.40
CA LYS A 34 -1.00 -1.60 14.56
C LYS A 34 -1.91 -1.68 13.34
N ALA A 35 -3.14 -1.14 13.43
CA ALA A 35 -4.07 -1.12 12.29
C ALA A 35 -3.72 -0.05 11.23
N TYR A 36 -2.79 0.84 11.53
CA TYR A 36 -2.38 1.93 10.64
C TYR A 36 -1.08 1.62 9.89
N GLY A 37 -0.62 0.39 9.93
CA GLY A 37 0.50 -0.08 9.10
C GLY A 37 0.15 -0.18 7.62
N ALA A 38 1.15 -0.22 6.75
CA ALA A 38 0.96 -0.16 5.30
C ALA A 38 -0.05 -1.19 4.77
N ALA A 39 -0.04 -2.42 5.31
CA ALA A 39 -0.93 -3.49 4.86
C ALA A 39 -2.40 -3.31 5.32
N GLY A 40 -2.66 -2.50 6.36
CA GLY A 40 -4.00 -2.28 6.92
C GLY A 40 -4.58 -0.89 6.66
N LEU A 41 -3.73 0.12 6.48
CA LEU A 41 -4.10 1.53 6.47
C LEU A 41 -5.20 1.88 5.47
N LEU A 42 -5.12 1.37 4.25
CA LEU A 42 -6.08 1.69 3.19
C LEU A 42 -7.45 1.03 3.38
N HIS A 43 -7.59 0.11 4.33
CA HIS A 43 -8.89 -0.45 4.74
C HIS A 43 -9.64 0.43 5.76
N ILE A 44 -8.98 1.45 6.28
CA ILE A 44 -9.56 2.43 7.18
C ILE A 44 -10.08 3.60 6.34
N PRO A 45 -11.28 4.16 6.62
CA PRO A 45 -11.71 5.38 5.96
C PRO A 45 -10.65 6.48 6.14
N THR A 46 -10.01 6.85 5.05
CA THR A 46 -8.88 7.79 5.04
C THR A 46 -8.87 8.62 3.78
N ARG A 47 -8.25 9.79 3.85
CA ARG A 47 -7.83 10.60 2.71
C ARG A 47 -6.34 10.50 2.53
N LEU A 48 -5.91 10.57 1.29
CA LEU A 48 -4.50 10.53 0.94
C LEU A 48 -4.07 11.89 0.39
N ASN A 49 -2.92 12.36 0.85
CA ASN A 49 -2.17 13.45 0.22
C ASN A 49 -0.92 12.86 -0.42
N ILE A 50 -0.82 12.98 -1.75
CA ILE A 50 0.23 12.35 -2.54
C ILE A 50 1.04 13.45 -3.23
N SER A 51 2.34 13.49 -2.96
CA SER A 51 3.24 14.51 -3.48
C SER A 51 4.62 13.95 -3.77
N TRP A 52 5.32 14.54 -4.72
CA TRP A 52 6.72 14.20 -4.97
C TRP A 52 7.62 14.84 -3.92
N GLN A 53 8.58 14.07 -3.42
CA GLN A 53 9.68 14.51 -2.58
C GLN A 53 10.98 14.29 -3.37
N GLY A 54 11.46 15.32 -4.04
CA GLY A 54 12.51 15.16 -5.05
C GLY A 54 11.99 14.46 -6.32
N ASP A 55 12.91 13.83 -7.07
CA ASP A 55 12.61 13.26 -8.39
C ASP A 55 12.29 11.75 -8.34
N ASP A 56 12.58 11.09 -7.23
CA ASP A 56 12.58 9.62 -7.12
C ASP A 56 11.80 9.08 -5.92
N VAL A 57 11.16 9.93 -5.14
CA VAL A 57 10.35 9.53 -3.99
C VAL A 57 8.94 10.09 -4.08
N LEU A 58 7.94 9.23 -4.11
CA LEU A 58 6.54 9.63 -3.96
C LEU A 58 6.14 9.50 -2.48
N LYS A 59 5.84 10.63 -1.86
CA LYS A 59 5.35 10.69 -0.48
C LYS A 59 3.84 10.52 -0.48
N VAL A 60 3.35 9.57 0.30
CA VAL A 60 1.94 9.29 0.52
C VAL A 60 1.63 9.50 2.00
N GLU A 61 0.83 10.50 2.29
CA GLU A 61 0.36 10.82 3.65
C GLU A 61 -1.11 10.45 3.78
N SER A 62 -1.49 9.88 4.92
CA SER A 62 -2.88 9.60 5.27
C SER A 62 -3.34 10.48 6.42
N ASP A 63 -4.60 10.92 6.39
CA ASP A 63 -5.19 11.66 7.51
C ASP A 63 -5.54 10.72 8.67
N ALA A 64 -5.99 9.50 8.40
CA ALA A 64 -6.21 8.50 9.43
C ALA A 64 -4.86 7.97 9.95
N GLY A 65 -4.66 8.09 11.25
CA GLY A 65 -3.43 7.69 11.92
C GLY A 65 -2.25 8.65 11.71
N ALA A 66 -2.39 9.71 10.87
CA ALA A 66 -1.34 10.65 10.48
C ALA A 66 -0.05 9.92 10.03
N GLN A 67 -0.20 8.94 9.12
CA GLN A 67 0.91 8.12 8.65
C GLN A 67 1.54 8.68 7.39
N THR A 68 2.82 8.42 7.21
CA THR A 68 3.58 8.79 6.00
C THR A 68 4.31 7.58 5.46
N ARG A 69 4.12 7.29 4.16
CA ARG A 69 4.87 6.29 3.40
C ARG A 69 5.70 6.97 2.33
N LEU A 70 6.90 6.47 2.12
CA LEU A 70 7.81 6.91 1.06
C LEU A 70 7.98 5.78 0.05
N LEU A 71 7.46 5.99 -1.15
CA LEU A 71 7.58 5.05 -2.26
C LEU A 71 8.81 5.45 -3.07
N ARG A 72 9.88 4.64 -3.02
CA ARG A 72 11.17 4.94 -3.63
C ARG A 72 11.25 4.28 -4.99
N PHE A 73 11.46 5.08 -6.02
CA PHE A 73 11.60 4.59 -7.38
C PHE A 73 13.01 4.06 -7.63
N VAL A 74 13.08 2.83 -8.14
CA VAL A 74 14.32 2.31 -8.71
C VAL A 74 14.51 3.01 -10.05
N GLN A 75 15.53 3.85 -10.17
CA GLN A 75 15.90 4.41 -11.45
C GLN A 75 16.54 3.32 -12.32
N THR A 76 15.77 2.67 -13.17
CA THR A 76 16.33 2.03 -14.35
C THR A 76 16.73 3.17 -15.28
N ARG A 77 17.99 3.56 -15.26
CA ARG A 77 18.53 4.36 -16.36
C ARG A 77 18.49 3.47 -17.61
N ASP A 78 17.59 3.77 -18.51
CA ASP A 78 17.67 3.36 -19.91
C ASP A 78 18.93 4.03 -20.48
N SER A 79 20.08 3.45 -20.22
CA SER A 79 21.33 3.83 -20.87
C SER A 79 21.39 3.15 -22.22
N GLY A 80 20.80 3.79 -23.22
CA GLY A 80 21.30 3.62 -24.58
C GLY A 80 22.79 3.87 -24.56
N LEU A 81 23.58 2.82 -24.97
CA LEU A 81 25.03 2.79 -25.10
C LEU A 81 25.83 2.68 -23.78
N GLY A 82 26.18 1.47 -23.40
CA GLY A 82 27.24 1.13 -22.45
C GLY A 82 26.76 0.77 -21.06
N ALA A 83 26.42 -0.49 -20.88
CA ALA A 83 26.19 -1.09 -19.56
C ALA A 83 27.38 -0.90 -18.66
N ARG A 84 27.24 -0.09 -17.63
CA ARG A 84 27.93 -0.24 -16.36
C ARG A 84 26.87 -0.41 -15.30
N ASP A 85 26.95 -1.54 -14.56
CA ASP A 85 26.13 -1.86 -13.43
C ASP A 85 26.09 -0.70 -12.42
N SER A 86 25.14 0.19 -12.59
CA SER A 86 24.73 1.10 -11.54
C SER A 86 23.40 0.57 -10.99
N LYS A 87 23.48 -0.38 -10.07
CA LYS A 87 22.44 -0.60 -9.09
C LYS A 87 22.20 0.77 -8.44
N THR A 88 21.19 1.49 -8.92
CA THR A 88 20.78 2.72 -8.25
C THR A 88 20.21 2.31 -6.92
N ASP A 89 20.86 2.74 -5.88
CA ASP A 89 20.56 2.45 -4.50
C ASP A 89 19.15 2.97 -4.17
N SER A 90 18.14 2.10 -4.19
CA SER A 90 16.82 2.40 -3.67
C SER A 90 16.84 2.67 -2.16
N GLY A 91 18.03 2.75 -1.58
CA GLY A 91 18.28 2.87 -0.16
C GLY A 91 18.24 1.52 0.54
N THR A 92 19.02 1.40 1.59
CA THR A 92 18.99 0.23 2.48
C THR A 92 17.79 0.37 3.42
N PRO A 93 16.98 -0.70 3.64
CA PRO A 93 15.96 -0.68 4.64
C PRO A 93 16.53 -0.32 6.02
N GLY A 94 15.95 0.68 6.66
CA GLY A 94 16.22 1.00 8.05
C GLY A 94 15.58 -0.04 9.01
N PRO A 95 15.43 0.28 10.28
CA PRO A 95 14.66 -0.54 11.23
C PRO A 95 13.25 -0.83 10.71
N ARG A 96 12.66 -1.96 11.13
CA ARG A 96 11.26 -2.26 10.82
C ARG A 96 10.34 -1.16 11.32
N SER A 97 9.31 -0.87 10.55
CA SER A 97 8.31 0.13 10.89
C SER A 97 6.91 -0.31 10.45
N LEU A 98 5.86 0.36 10.94
CA LEU A 98 4.48 0.12 10.48
C LEU A 98 4.32 0.36 8.98
N GLN A 99 5.08 1.30 8.40
CA GLN A 99 5.03 1.61 6.97
C GLN A 99 6.02 0.81 6.13
N GLY A 100 6.96 0.11 6.78
CA GLY A 100 7.95 -0.72 6.12
C GLY A 100 8.89 0.07 5.21
N PHE A 101 9.42 -0.64 4.22
CA PHE A 101 10.28 -0.11 3.16
C PHE A 101 9.63 -0.40 1.81
N SER A 102 9.24 0.65 1.07
CA SER A 102 8.51 0.55 -0.19
C SER A 102 9.39 0.92 -1.37
N VAL A 103 9.48 0.00 -2.32
CA VAL A 103 10.13 0.17 -3.63
C VAL A 103 9.05 0.28 -4.69
N ALA A 104 9.15 1.28 -5.56
CA ALA A 104 8.19 1.59 -6.59
C ALA A 104 8.80 1.44 -7.99
N GLU A 105 8.02 0.92 -8.91
CA GLU A 105 8.40 0.79 -10.32
C GLU A 105 7.20 1.03 -11.25
N TRP A 106 7.47 1.59 -12.45
CA TRP A 106 6.43 1.73 -13.45
C TRP A 106 6.34 0.49 -14.31
N GLU A 107 5.21 -0.21 -14.25
CA GLU A 107 4.91 -1.36 -15.09
C GLU A 107 4.06 -0.94 -16.30
N PRO A 108 4.38 -1.43 -17.53
CA PRO A 108 3.54 -1.19 -18.70
C PRO A 108 2.19 -1.93 -18.52
N LEU A 109 1.09 -1.25 -18.84
CA LEU A 109 -0.24 -1.87 -18.92
C LEU A 109 -0.39 -2.54 -20.30
N GLY A 110 -0.39 -3.88 -20.31
CA GLY A 110 -0.55 -4.68 -21.54
C GLY A 110 0.71 -5.43 -21.95
N PRO A 111 0.62 -6.26 -23.02
CA PRO A 111 1.75 -7.04 -23.51
C PRO A 111 2.92 -6.14 -23.91
N ALA A 112 4.13 -6.57 -23.60
CA ALA A 112 5.35 -5.90 -24.03
C ALA A 112 5.30 -5.67 -25.55
N GLY A 113 5.36 -4.42 -26.00
CA GLY A 113 5.28 -4.06 -27.42
C GLY A 113 3.90 -3.60 -27.91
N ALA A 114 2.85 -3.65 -27.11
CA ALA A 114 1.57 -3.03 -27.44
C ALA A 114 1.67 -1.50 -27.33
N GLY A 115 2.44 -0.87 -28.23
CA GLY A 115 2.44 0.56 -28.43
C GLY A 115 1.03 1.03 -28.81
N ARG A 116 0.57 2.12 -28.25
CA ARG A 116 -0.66 2.77 -28.67
C ARG A 116 -0.54 3.10 -30.16
N ALA A 117 -1.49 2.64 -30.98
CA ALA A 117 -1.64 3.14 -32.34
C ALA A 117 -1.86 4.66 -32.26
N GLY A 118 -0.79 5.46 -32.40
CA GLY A 118 -0.85 6.91 -32.22
C GLY A 118 0.36 7.53 -31.51
N GLY A 119 1.42 6.75 -31.19
CA GLY A 119 2.72 7.29 -30.76
C GLY A 119 2.78 7.98 -29.38
N GLY A 120 1.73 7.88 -28.54
CA GLY A 120 1.76 8.39 -27.17
C GLY A 120 2.43 7.43 -26.18
N PRO A 121 2.86 7.89 -24.99
CA PRO A 121 3.42 7.02 -23.98
C PRO A 121 2.42 5.92 -23.60
N SER A 122 2.93 4.67 -23.52
CA SER A 122 2.10 3.53 -23.08
C SER A 122 1.54 3.77 -21.68
N PRO A 123 0.28 3.43 -21.44
CA PRO A 123 -0.27 3.51 -20.09
C PRO A 123 0.55 2.62 -19.14
N ARG A 124 0.83 3.14 -17.96
CA ARG A 124 1.62 2.46 -16.94
C ARG A 124 0.85 2.42 -15.63
N ALA A 125 0.93 1.30 -14.94
CA ALA A 125 0.54 1.19 -13.54
C ALA A 125 1.77 1.42 -12.65
N LEU A 126 1.55 1.93 -11.46
CA LEU A 126 2.59 2.02 -10.45
C LEU A 126 2.51 0.75 -9.59
N LYS A 127 3.53 -0.10 -9.66
CA LYS A 127 3.69 -1.23 -8.75
C LYS A 127 4.55 -0.81 -7.56
N VAL A 128 4.11 -1.16 -6.38
CA VAL A 128 4.83 -0.89 -5.13
C VAL A 128 4.99 -2.20 -4.37
N THR A 129 6.24 -2.55 -4.04
CA THR A 129 6.55 -3.69 -3.18
C THR A 129 7.04 -3.18 -1.84
N THR A 130 6.34 -3.56 -0.76
CA THR A 130 6.68 -3.16 0.60
C THR A 130 7.04 -4.36 1.43
N THR A 131 8.20 -4.26 2.08
CA THR A 131 8.75 -5.25 3.01
C THR A 131 9.19 -4.55 4.31
N ASN A 132 9.87 -5.26 5.17
CA ASN A 132 10.45 -4.70 6.41
C ASN A 132 9.40 -4.07 7.34
N LEU A 133 8.20 -4.64 7.35
CA LEU A 133 7.10 -4.25 8.23
C LEU A 133 7.31 -4.73 9.66
N THR A 134 6.84 -3.98 10.66
CA THR A 134 6.49 -4.53 11.96
C THR A 134 5.18 -5.31 11.86
N GLU A 135 4.87 -6.14 12.83
CA GLU A 135 3.56 -6.79 12.90
C GLU A 135 2.41 -5.78 13.08
N GLY A 136 1.23 -6.13 12.59
CA GLY A 136 0.07 -5.25 12.67
C GLY A 136 -1.25 -5.97 12.35
N TRP A 137 -2.26 -5.17 12.04
CA TRP A 137 -3.59 -5.67 11.67
C TRP A 137 -3.92 -5.33 10.21
N LEU A 138 -4.30 -6.33 9.42
CA LEU A 138 -4.84 -6.13 8.07
C LEU A 138 -6.19 -5.43 8.10
N ARG A 139 -6.97 -5.69 9.16
CA ARG A 139 -8.26 -5.05 9.42
C ARG A 139 -8.41 -4.73 10.89
N LYS A 140 -9.12 -3.66 11.21
CA LYS A 140 -9.46 -3.25 12.60
C LYS A 140 -10.40 -4.20 13.34
N ASN A 141 -10.37 -5.48 13.03
CA ASN A 141 -11.12 -6.53 13.71
C ASN A 141 -10.23 -7.69 14.17
N GLY A 142 -8.92 -7.41 14.28
CA GLY A 142 -7.94 -8.35 14.81
C GLY A 142 -7.30 -9.30 13.80
N VAL A 143 -7.56 -9.14 12.51
CA VAL A 143 -6.88 -9.94 11.47
C VAL A 143 -5.40 -9.56 11.41
N PRO A 144 -4.47 -10.47 11.80
CA PRO A 144 -3.07 -10.12 11.94
C PRO A 144 -2.30 -10.17 10.63
N TYR A 145 -1.17 -9.48 10.60
CA TYR A 145 -0.05 -9.73 9.71
C TYR A 145 1.27 -9.70 10.48
N SER A 146 2.26 -10.46 10.01
CA SER A 146 3.54 -10.66 10.71
C SER A 146 4.65 -9.80 10.12
N ILE A 147 5.83 -9.88 10.75
CA ILE A 147 7.06 -9.26 10.24
C ILE A 147 7.59 -9.93 8.95
N GLN A 148 7.01 -11.06 8.53
CA GLN A 148 7.36 -11.78 7.30
C GLN A 148 6.49 -11.34 6.12
N THR A 149 5.55 -10.41 6.36
CA THR A 149 4.63 -9.92 5.34
C THR A 149 5.35 -9.23 4.20
N THR A 150 4.94 -9.57 2.99
CA THR A 150 5.21 -8.82 1.77
C THR A 150 3.90 -8.26 1.24
N LEU A 151 3.87 -6.95 1.00
CA LEU A 151 2.74 -6.25 0.41
C LEU A 151 3.11 -5.81 -0.99
N VAL A 152 2.36 -6.25 -2.00
CA VAL A 152 2.45 -5.76 -3.37
C VAL A 152 1.20 -4.97 -3.69
N GLU A 153 1.37 -3.79 -4.25
CA GLU A 153 0.28 -2.90 -4.60
C GLU A 153 0.40 -2.45 -6.06
N HIS A 154 -0.74 -2.41 -6.76
CA HIS A 154 -0.84 -1.79 -8.08
C HIS A 154 -1.74 -0.56 -7.97
N TRP A 155 -1.20 0.58 -8.35
CA TRP A 155 -1.83 1.89 -8.24
C TRP A 155 -2.18 2.40 -9.63
N ASP A 156 -3.48 2.48 -9.94
CA ASP A 156 -4.00 2.87 -11.24
C ASP A 156 -4.77 4.18 -11.13
N ARG A 157 -4.38 5.16 -11.95
CA ARG A 157 -5.06 6.45 -12.02
C ARG A 157 -5.90 6.52 -13.30
N VAL A 158 -7.20 6.67 -13.12
CA VAL A 158 -8.16 6.77 -14.23
C VAL A 158 -8.82 8.15 -14.22
N ALA A 159 -8.80 8.84 -15.37
CA ALA A 159 -9.56 10.06 -15.58
C ALA A 159 -10.79 9.76 -16.42
N PHE A 160 -11.95 10.21 -15.97
CA PHE A 160 -13.22 10.04 -16.66
C PHE A 160 -13.61 11.27 -17.47
N PRO A 161 -14.45 11.13 -18.52
CA PRO A 161 -14.88 12.25 -19.37
C PRO A 161 -15.64 13.36 -18.62
N ASN A 162 -16.26 13.04 -17.48
CA ASN A 162 -16.94 14.01 -16.60
C ASN A 162 -15.99 14.85 -15.73
N GLY A 163 -14.67 14.69 -15.92
CA GLY A 163 -13.63 15.38 -15.14
C GLY A 163 -13.25 14.70 -13.83
N ASP A 164 -13.94 13.64 -13.43
CA ASP A 164 -13.55 12.86 -12.26
C ASP A 164 -12.22 12.14 -12.47
N VAL A 165 -11.40 12.12 -11.43
CA VAL A 165 -10.17 11.35 -11.41
C VAL A 165 -10.22 10.40 -10.21
N TRP A 166 -10.00 9.13 -10.48
CA TRP A 166 -9.98 8.09 -9.47
C TRP A 166 -8.61 7.42 -9.41
N LEU A 167 -8.23 7.05 -8.21
CA LEU A 167 -7.11 6.19 -7.91
C LEU A 167 -7.64 4.88 -7.38
N THR A 168 -7.30 3.78 -8.04
CA THR A 168 -7.54 2.42 -7.57
C THR A 168 -6.24 1.84 -7.06
N VAL A 169 -6.26 1.27 -5.86
CA VAL A 169 -5.12 0.56 -5.29
C VAL A 169 -5.53 -0.88 -5.05
N SER A 170 -4.96 -1.79 -5.83
CA SER A 170 -5.13 -3.23 -5.63
C SER A 170 -3.96 -3.75 -4.80
N GLN A 171 -4.27 -4.39 -3.67
CA GLN A 171 -3.28 -4.93 -2.73
C GLN A 171 -3.27 -6.45 -2.77
N TYR A 172 -2.07 -7.02 -2.72
CA TYR A 172 -1.78 -8.44 -2.57
C TYR A 172 -0.89 -8.59 -1.34
N VAL A 173 -1.43 -9.21 -0.30
CA VAL A 173 -0.72 -9.42 0.97
C VAL A 173 -0.36 -10.88 1.10
N SER A 174 0.92 -11.18 1.11
CA SER A 174 1.47 -12.51 1.38
C SER A 174 2.06 -12.54 2.78
N ASP A 175 1.61 -13.47 3.61
CA ASP A 175 2.13 -13.67 4.97
C ASP A 175 2.20 -15.16 5.29
N PRO A 176 3.40 -15.77 5.30
CA PRO A 176 3.54 -17.23 5.49
C PRO A 176 3.16 -17.70 6.90
N LYS A 177 3.06 -16.79 7.88
CA LYS A 177 2.67 -17.13 9.24
C LYS A 177 1.16 -17.15 9.44
N TYR A 178 0.46 -16.13 8.93
CA TYR A 178 -0.94 -15.92 9.27
C TYR A 178 -1.92 -16.18 8.12
N LEU A 179 -1.41 -16.33 6.88
CA LEU A 179 -2.23 -16.61 5.71
C LEU A 179 -1.85 -17.95 5.06
N THR A 180 -2.83 -18.65 4.50
CA THR A 180 -2.65 -19.87 3.70
C THR A 180 -2.50 -19.61 2.21
N GLY A 181 -2.69 -18.36 1.79
CA GLY A 181 -2.56 -17.85 0.43
C GLY A 181 -2.63 -16.34 0.44
N ASP A 182 -2.43 -15.71 -0.71
CA ASP A 182 -2.46 -14.26 -0.81
C ASP A 182 -3.85 -13.68 -0.51
N TYR A 183 -3.90 -12.68 0.33
CA TYR A 183 -5.09 -11.87 0.54
C TYR A 183 -5.10 -10.72 -0.46
N THR A 184 -6.12 -10.69 -1.31
CA THR A 184 -6.27 -9.69 -2.37
C THR A 184 -7.47 -8.78 -2.09
N THR A 185 -7.28 -7.48 -2.27
CA THR A 185 -8.33 -6.47 -2.09
C THR A 185 -8.04 -5.23 -2.92
N SER A 186 -9.08 -4.40 -3.14
CA SER A 186 -8.94 -3.14 -3.87
C SER A 186 -9.66 -2.00 -3.15
N MET A 187 -9.02 -0.83 -3.13
CA MET A 187 -9.55 0.40 -2.58
C MET A 187 -9.61 1.48 -3.65
N HIS A 188 -10.59 2.38 -3.53
CA HIS A 188 -10.86 3.40 -4.53
C HIS A 188 -10.92 4.77 -3.85
N PHE A 189 -10.18 5.72 -4.41
CA PHE A 189 -10.13 7.10 -3.94
C PHE A 189 -10.52 8.05 -5.06
N LYS A 190 -11.49 8.91 -4.82
CA LYS A 190 -11.81 10.00 -5.73
C LYS A 190 -10.93 11.20 -5.43
N ARG A 191 -10.38 11.84 -6.46
CA ARG A 191 -9.64 13.09 -6.29
C ARG A 191 -10.56 14.18 -5.76
N GLU A 192 -10.15 14.81 -4.67
CA GLU A 192 -10.77 16.03 -4.16
C GLU A 192 -10.23 17.26 -4.90
N PRO A 193 -11.03 18.32 -5.04
CA PRO A 193 -10.60 19.54 -5.74
C PRO A 193 -9.46 20.25 -5.02
N ASP A 194 -9.40 20.16 -3.71
CA ASP A 194 -8.38 20.78 -2.86
C ASP A 194 -8.08 19.93 -1.60
N GLY A 195 -7.14 20.36 -0.79
CA GLY A 195 -6.72 19.72 0.46
C GLY A 195 -7.57 20.03 1.69
N SER A 196 -8.67 20.79 1.58
CA SER A 196 -9.41 21.31 2.75
C SER A 196 -9.97 20.24 3.68
N LYS A 197 -10.26 19.05 3.12
CA LYS A 197 -10.78 17.90 3.87
C LYS A 197 -9.69 17.01 4.47
N PHE A 198 -8.42 17.22 4.11
CA PHE A 198 -7.30 16.46 4.67
C PHE A 198 -6.97 16.97 6.07
N LYS A 199 -7.30 16.16 7.08
CA LYS A 199 -7.13 16.53 8.50
C LYS A 199 -6.44 15.38 9.25
N PRO A 200 -5.09 15.39 9.31
CA PRO A 200 -4.34 14.35 9.98
C PRO A 200 -4.74 14.21 11.45
N GLN A 201 -5.06 12.99 11.84
CA GLN A 201 -5.37 12.64 13.22
C GLN A 201 -4.46 11.47 13.63
N PRO A 202 -3.50 11.68 14.53
CA PRO A 202 -2.61 10.63 14.98
C PRO A 202 -3.38 9.44 15.54
N CYS A 203 -2.87 8.23 15.30
CA CYS A 203 -3.32 7.07 16.06
C CYS A 203 -2.90 7.28 17.52
N ARG A 204 -3.74 6.84 18.44
CA ARG A 204 -3.45 6.94 19.87
C ARG A 204 -2.93 5.58 20.34
N GLU A 205 -1.74 5.60 20.91
CA GLU A 205 -1.26 4.52 21.78
C GLU A 205 -1.86 4.79 23.15
N MET A 206 -2.62 3.84 23.69
CA MET A 206 -3.12 3.88 25.06
C MET A 206 -2.12 3.21 26.00
#